data_05a77fa7201954c85bb869c9510e88f1
#
_entry.id   05a77fa7201954c85bb869c9510e88f1
#
_cell.length_a   1.000
_cell.length_b   1.000
_cell.length_c   1.000
_cell.angle_alpha   90.00
_cell.angle_beta   90.00
_cell.angle_gamma   90.00
#
_symmetry.space_group_name_H-M   'P 1'
#
loop_
_entity.id
_entity.type
_entity.pdbx_description
1 polymer ?
#
loop_
_entity_poly.entity_id
_entity_poly.type
_entity_poly.pdbx_seq_one_letter_code
_entity_poly.pdbx_strand_id
1 'polypeptide(L)'
;MKGWRYLTLLLASSAVLQVNATPTDDGSCRNGNFPLANNTFFLARVTARPNVYLLKDTDGCPLKGEAVCRQRAYVIEGDTLIVGRSKGGYRCVFYPNKAGGSAGWVIADRLRLLPTATVVPLRTWAGRWRRGDDTLQLIPNGDGTVTMNGDAYWPSANPDPQTRPSGPNLGSVTARNAPEGNRLEVSENSGMYENEHACKVTARLLGDLLVVADNRNCGGNNVSFTGVYRKSP
;
A
#
# COMPACT_ATOMS: atom_id res chain seq x y z
N MET A 1 38.07 -68.46 17.93
CA MET A 1 37.89 -67.06 18.38
C MET A 1 37.38 -66.27 17.18
N LYS A 2 36.03 -65.94 17.19
CA LYS A 2 35.39 -65.21 16.06
C LYS A 2 35.19 -63.77 16.54
N GLY A 3 35.87 -62.83 15.85
CA GLY A 3 35.71 -61.40 16.11
C GLY A 3 34.50 -60.84 15.34
N TRP A 4 33.58 -60.29 16.05
CA TRP A 4 32.40 -59.60 15.48
C TRP A 4 32.74 -58.12 15.28
N ARG A 5 32.69 -57.65 13.99
CA ARG A 5 32.83 -56.24 13.63
C ARG A 5 31.44 -55.59 13.64
N TYR A 6 31.22 -54.63 14.54
CA TYR A 6 30.06 -53.79 14.51
C TYR A 6 30.23 -52.70 13.44
N LEU A 7 29.31 -52.69 12.47
CA LEU A 7 29.22 -51.67 11.45
C LEU A 7 28.27 -50.56 11.95
N THR A 8 28.81 -49.40 12.32
CA THR A 8 28.00 -48.24 12.75
C THR A 8 27.53 -47.51 11.51
N LEU A 9 26.22 -47.56 11.22
CA LEU A 9 25.56 -46.72 10.24
C LEU A 9 25.36 -45.30 10.80
N LEU A 10 26.06 -44.32 10.22
CA LEU A 10 25.80 -42.90 10.47
C LEU A 10 24.63 -42.48 9.57
N LEU A 11 23.47 -42.23 10.18
CA LEU A 11 22.33 -41.60 9.54
C LEU A 11 22.60 -40.09 9.45
N ALA A 12 22.93 -39.60 8.26
CA ALA A 12 22.99 -38.17 7.98
C ALA A 12 21.58 -37.59 7.87
N SER A 13 21.12 -36.87 8.90
CA SER A 13 19.88 -36.10 8.86
C SER A 13 20.07 -34.85 7.98
N SER A 14 19.51 -34.89 6.77
CA SER A 14 19.44 -33.72 5.90
C SER A 14 18.35 -32.76 6.45
N ALA A 15 18.75 -31.68 7.11
CA ALA A 15 17.87 -30.59 7.47
C ALA A 15 17.44 -29.87 6.19
N VAL A 16 16.20 -30.06 5.77
CA VAL A 16 15.58 -29.27 4.70
C VAL A 16 15.28 -27.91 5.27
N LEU A 17 16.07 -26.90 4.88
CA LEU A 17 15.76 -25.49 5.12
C LEU A 17 14.51 -25.14 4.31
N GLN A 18 13.38 -25.05 4.97
CA GLN A 18 12.18 -24.45 4.39
C GLN A 18 12.43 -22.93 4.24
N VAL A 19 12.73 -22.54 3.02
CA VAL A 19 12.72 -21.14 2.62
C VAL A 19 11.26 -20.72 2.56
N ASN A 20 10.78 -20.07 3.62
CA ASN A 20 9.52 -19.36 3.57
C ASN A 20 9.69 -18.23 2.53
N ALA A 21 9.15 -18.46 1.33
CA ALA A 21 9.02 -17.41 0.34
C ALA A 21 8.06 -16.36 0.91
N THR A 22 8.60 -15.27 1.46
CA THR A 22 7.85 -14.03 1.65
C THR A 22 7.20 -13.68 0.32
N PRO A 23 5.92 -13.24 0.29
CA PRO A 23 5.31 -12.76 -0.93
C PRO A 23 6.28 -11.76 -1.56
N THR A 24 6.79 -12.08 -2.72
CA THR A 24 7.66 -11.17 -3.45
C THR A 24 6.82 -9.95 -3.77
N ASP A 25 7.00 -8.89 -2.98
CA ASP A 25 6.70 -7.53 -3.42
C ASP A 25 7.35 -7.43 -4.80
N ASP A 26 6.55 -7.39 -5.86
CA ASP A 26 7.05 -7.31 -7.23
C ASP A 26 7.81 -6.00 -7.46
N GLY A 27 7.89 -5.25 -6.38
CA GLY A 27 8.64 -4.02 -6.32
C GLY A 27 8.10 -2.97 -7.28
N SER A 28 6.89 -3.10 -7.79
CA SER A 28 6.40 -2.24 -8.86
C SER A 28 5.92 -0.88 -8.38
N CYS A 29 6.44 0.16 -9.02
CA CYS A 29 6.04 1.55 -8.81
C CYS A 29 4.92 1.91 -9.79
N ARG A 30 3.71 1.41 -9.55
CA ARG A 30 2.54 1.57 -10.41
C ARG A 30 1.30 1.95 -9.60
N ASN A 31 0.33 2.52 -10.28
CA ASN A 31 -1.02 2.69 -9.72
C ASN A 31 -1.56 1.34 -9.22
N GLY A 32 -2.24 1.34 -8.10
CA GLY A 32 -2.75 0.13 -7.47
C GLY A 32 -1.72 -0.64 -6.62
N ASN A 33 -0.44 -0.68 -7.04
CA ASN A 33 0.61 -1.34 -6.29
C ASN A 33 1.43 -0.39 -5.39
N PHE A 34 1.35 0.91 -5.62
CA PHE A 34 2.13 1.91 -4.87
C PHE A 34 2.01 1.74 -3.33
N PRO A 35 0.83 1.55 -2.74
CA PRO A 35 0.72 1.34 -1.29
C PRO A 35 1.30 0.00 -0.82
N LEU A 36 1.20 -1.06 -1.64
CA LEU A 36 1.69 -2.40 -1.31
C LEU A 36 3.21 -2.49 -1.42
N ALA A 37 3.78 -1.80 -2.40
CA ALA A 37 5.22 -1.82 -2.71
C ALA A 37 6.07 -1.00 -1.75
N ASN A 38 5.48 -0.34 -0.75
CA ASN A 38 6.18 0.61 0.11
C ASN A 38 5.77 0.43 1.58
N ASN A 39 6.75 0.30 2.46
CA ASN A 39 6.52 0.20 3.91
C ASN A 39 6.60 1.56 4.61
N THR A 40 7.20 2.56 3.98
CA THR A 40 7.39 3.90 4.53
C THR A 40 7.03 4.94 3.49
N PHE A 41 6.30 5.96 3.92
CA PHE A 41 5.85 7.04 3.04
C PHE A 41 6.23 8.40 3.63
N PHE A 42 6.60 9.31 2.74
CA PHE A 42 6.89 10.70 3.04
C PHE A 42 6.13 11.60 2.07
N LEU A 43 5.94 12.86 2.45
CA LEU A 43 5.57 13.88 1.50
C LEU A 43 6.83 14.53 0.93
N ALA A 44 6.80 14.90 -0.33
CA ALA A 44 7.85 15.69 -0.96
C ALA A 44 7.27 16.75 -1.86
N ARG A 45 8.03 17.82 -2.06
CA ARG A 45 7.72 18.87 -3.01
C ARG A 45 8.65 18.77 -4.21
N VAL A 46 8.09 18.91 -5.41
CA VAL A 46 8.87 18.99 -6.64
C VAL A 46 9.62 20.34 -6.68
N THR A 47 10.92 20.31 -6.94
CA THR A 47 11.80 21.50 -6.95
C THR A 47 12.38 21.80 -8.32
N ALA A 48 12.16 20.97 -9.33
CA ALA A 48 12.75 21.09 -10.65
C ALA A 48 11.77 21.63 -11.70
N ARG A 49 12.32 22.28 -12.71
CA ARG A 49 11.63 22.82 -13.88
C ARG A 49 12.22 22.23 -15.17
N PRO A 50 11.50 22.31 -16.35
CA PRO A 50 10.12 22.76 -16.50
C PRO A 50 9.11 21.70 -16.01
N ASN A 51 9.09 20.50 -16.57
CA ASN A 51 8.22 19.39 -16.21
C ASN A 51 9.06 18.21 -15.75
N VAL A 52 8.64 17.56 -14.67
CA VAL A 52 9.24 16.31 -14.17
C VAL A 52 8.33 15.16 -14.55
N TYR A 53 8.72 14.40 -15.57
CA TYR A 53 7.94 13.26 -16.02
C TYR A 53 8.07 12.08 -15.08
N LEU A 54 6.97 11.39 -14.83
CA LEU A 54 6.98 10.11 -14.17
C LEU A 54 7.58 9.06 -15.11
N LEU A 55 8.39 8.16 -14.59
CA LEU A 55 9.02 7.10 -15.37
C LEU A 55 8.33 5.76 -15.09
N LYS A 56 8.30 4.91 -16.12
CA LYS A 56 7.75 3.55 -16.06
C LYS A 56 8.51 2.68 -15.06
N ASP A 57 7.88 1.58 -14.68
CA ASP A 57 8.50 0.50 -13.91
C ASP A 57 8.45 -0.84 -14.69
N THR A 58 8.75 -0.77 -15.98
CA THR A 58 8.79 -1.91 -16.89
C THR A 58 10.06 -1.86 -17.72
N ASP A 59 10.42 -2.98 -18.33
CA ASP A 59 11.50 -3.06 -19.34
C ASP A 59 12.86 -2.53 -18.86
N GLY A 60 13.17 -2.72 -17.58
CA GLY A 60 14.40 -2.23 -16.94
C GLY A 60 14.39 -0.76 -16.55
N CYS A 61 13.24 -0.08 -16.65
CA CYS A 61 13.05 1.27 -16.13
C CYS A 61 12.97 1.27 -14.59
N PRO A 62 13.31 2.38 -13.94
CA PRO A 62 13.79 3.66 -14.48
C PRO A 62 15.27 3.68 -14.87
N LEU A 63 16.02 2.58 -14.64
CA LEU A 63 17.49 2.53 -14.76
C LEU A 63 17.99 2.73 -16.21
N LYS A 64 17.13 2.54 -17.21
CA LYS A 64 17.42 2.85 -18.62
C LYS A 64 17.42 4.34 -18.97
N GLY A 65 17.14 5.19 -17.95
CA GLY A 65 17.18 6.64 -18.09
C GLY A 65 15.85 7.26 -18.51
N GLU A 66 15.78 8.56 -18.31
CA GLU A 66 14.53 9.34 -18.44
C GLU A 66 13.94 9.29 -19.84
N ALA A 67 14.76 9.44 -20.89
CA ALA A 67 14.28 9.50 -22.27
C ALA A 67 13.50 8.25 -22.70
N VAL A 68 13.97 7.06 -22.29
CA VAL A 68 13.36 5.77 -22.64
C VAL A 68 12.17 5.44 -21.74
N CYS A 69 12.26 5.84 -20.47
CA CYS A 69 11.32 5.42 -19.42
C CYS A 69 10.16 6.40 -19.21
N ARG A 70 10.13 7.54 -19.91
CA ARG A 70 9.13 8.59 -19.74
C ARG A 70 7.70 8.10 -19.96
N GLN A 71 6.81 8.45 -19.01
CA GLN A 71 5.37 8.33 -19.16
C GLN A 71 4.78 9.64 -19.74
N ARG A 72 3.47 9.63 -20.05
CA ARG A 72 2.75 10.87 -20.38
C ARG A 72 2.50 11.75 -19.15
N ALA A 73 2.40 11.15 -17.99
CA ALA A 73 2.16 11.85 -16.74
C ALA A 73 3.41 12.63 -16.31
N TYR A 74 3.21 13.85 -15.86
CA TYR A 74 4.27 14.71 -15.32
C TYR A 74 3.74 15.51 -14.13
N VAL A 75 4.66 16.05 -13.37
CA VAL A 75 4.43 16.98 -12.26
C VAL A 75 5.25 18.24 -12.50
N ILE A 76 4.86 19.34 -11.87
CA ILE A 76 5.52 20.63 -11.98
C ILE A 76 6.11 21.08 -10.65
N GLU A 77 6.99 22.08 -10.68
CA GLU A 77 7.54 22.70 -9.47
C GLU A 77 6.42 23.14 -8.53
N GLY A 78 6.57 22.81 -7.26
CA GLY A 78 5.57 23.09 -6.20
C GLY A 78 4.56 21.97 -5.96
N ASP A 79 4.39 21.03 -6.89
CA ASP A 79 3.52 19.87 -6.66
C ASP A 79 3.99 19.04 -5.45
N THR A 80 3.02 18.55 -4.69
CA THR A 80 3.27 17.67 -3.54
C THR A 80 2.98 16.22 -3.93
N LEU A 81 3.96 15.36 -3.66
CA LEU A 81 3.93 13.93 -3.96
C LEU A 81 3.99 13.11 -2.68
N ILE A 82 3.41 11.92 -2.70
CA ILE A 82 3.74 10.87 -1.75
C ILE A 82 4.96 10.13 -2.30
N VAL A 83 5.97 9.96 -1.47
CA VAL A 83 7.23 9.30 -1.82
C VAL A 83 7.34 8.01 -1.03
N GLY A 84 7.60 6.92 -1.73
CA GLY A 84 7.92 5.62 -1.16
C GLY A 84 9.40 5.28 -1.30
N ARG A 85 9.68 4.04 -1.67
CA ARG A 85 11.01 3.45 -1.79
C ARG A 85 11.90 4.09 -2.85
N SER A 86 13.19 3.72 -2.80
CA SER A 86 14.22 4.16 -3.73
C SER A 86 14.71 3.01 -4.61
N LYS A 87 15.19 3.37 -5.81
CA LYS A 87 15.86 2.43 -6.74
C LYS A 87 16.85 3.23 -7.59
N GLY A 88 18.17 3.03 -7.38
CA GLY A 88 19.21 3.59 -8.24
C GLY A 88 19.14 5.11 -8.46
N GLY A 89 18.97 5.92 -7.41
CA GLY A 89 18.86 7.38 -7.54
C GLY A 89 17.45 7.88 -7.89
N TYR A 90 16.46 6.99 -8.00
CA TYR A 90 15.07 7.32 -8.23
C TYR A 90 14.23 7.06 -6.98
N ARG A 91 13.10 7.79 -6.86
CA ARG A 91 12.07 7.60 -5.85
C ARG A 91 10.78 7.14 -6.52
N CYS A 92 10.17 6.09 -5.98
CA CYS A 92 8.81 5.74 -6.33
C CYS A 92 7.88 6.79 -5.72
N VAL A 93 7.06 7.43 -6.55
CA VAL A 93 6.17 8.50 -6.12
C VAL A 93 4.74 8.22 -6.55
N PHE A 94 3.81 8.83 -5.83
CA PHE A 94 2.41 8.92 -6.21
C PHE A 94 2.00 10.39 -6.21
N TYR A 95 1.49 10.86 -7.35
CA TYR A 95 0.90 12.18 -7.48
C TYR A 95 -0.61 12.09 -7.34
N PRO A 96 -1.18 12.52 -6.22
CA PRO A 96 -2.62 12.50 -6.02
C PRO A 96 -3.27 13.61 -6.85
N ASN A 97 -3.96 13.26 -7.91
CA ASN A 97 -4.69 14.20 -8.78
C ASN A 97 -6.20 13.92 -8.76
N LYS A 98 -6.99 14.74 -9.48
CA LYS A 98 -8.46 14.63 -9.54
C LYS A 98 -8.93 13.32 -10.21
N ALA A 99 -8.10 12.68 -11.02
CA ALA A 99 -8.41 11.42 -11.71
C ALA A 99 -7.99 10.18 -10.90
N GLY A 100 -7.75 10.30 -9.59
CA GLY A 100 -7.37 9.20 -8.69
C GLY A 100 -5.87 9.10 -8.43
N GLY A 101 -5.02 9.71 -9.26
CA GLY A 101 -3.58 9.78 -9.07
C GLY A 101 -2.75 9.03 -10.11
N SER A 102 -1.44 9.24 -10.06
CA SER A 102 -0.48 8.61 -10.96
C SER A 102 0.78 8.22 -10.20
N ALA A 103 1.20 6.97 -10.33
CA ALA A 103 2.46 6.47 -9.77
C ALA A 103 3.54 6.32 -10.84
N GLY A 104 4.79 6.45 -10.43
CA GLY A 104 5.96 6.26 -11.27
C GLY A 104 7.25 6.65 -10.54
N TRP A 105 8.36 6.49 -11.21
CA TRP A 105 9.66 6.87 -10.68
C TRP A 105 10.01 8.32 -11.04
N VAL A 106 10.64 9.02 -10.12
CA VAL A 106 11.19 10.37 -10.30
C VAL A 106 12.63 10.38 -9.79
N ILE A 107 13.50 11.14 -10.45
CA ILE A 107 14.88 11.36 -9.99
C ILE A 107 14.84 12.02 -8.60
N ALA A 108 15.55 11.44 -7.64
CA ALA A 108 15.49 11.86 -6.24
C ALA A 108 15.87 13.33 -6.03
N ASP A 109 16.87 13.83 -6.76
CA ASP A 109 17.37 15.21 -6.66
C ASP A 109 16.35 16.27 -7.09
N ARG A 110 15.27 15.86 -7.76
CA ARG A 110 14.17 16.77 -8.16
C ARG A 110 13.12 16.94 -7.06
N LEU A 111 13.32 16.31 -5.92
CA LEU A 111 12.38 16.27 -4.81
C LEU A 111 13.03 16.78 -3.53
N ARG A 112 12.30 17.61 -2.80
CA ARG A 112 12.61 17.97 -1.42
C ARG A 112 11.61 17.29 -0.49
N LEU A 113 12.10 16.39 0.36
CA LEU A 113 11.28 15.76 1.39
C LEU A 113 10.74 16.83 2.36
N LEU A 114 9.48 16.68 2.73
CA LEU A 114 8.83 17.51 3.72
C LEU A 114 8.94 16.86 5.11
N PRO A 115 8.98 17.65 6.18
CA PRO A 115 8.95 17.11 7.53
C PRO A 115 7.71 16.24 7.74
N THR A 116 7.91 15.07 8.34
CA THR A 116 6.82 14.16 8.71
C THR A 116 6.63 14.24 10.22
N ALA A 117 5.39 14.48 10.66
CA ALA A 117 5.06 14.44 12.07
C ALA A 117 5.23 13.01 12.59
N THR A 118 6.06 12.84 13.62
CA THR A 118 6.28 11.56 14.30
C THR A 118 5.16 11.24 15.29
N VAL A 119 4.52 12.26 15.82
CA VAL A 119 3.37 12.16 16.72
C VAL A 119 2.13 12.72 16.02
N VAL A 120 1.12 11.89 15.85
CA VAL A 120 -0.15 12.25 15.23
C VAL A 120 -1.23 12.22 16.31
N PRO A 121 -1.85 13.36 16.66
CA PRO A 121 -2.96 13.37 17.60
C PRO A 121 -4.10 12.47 17.13
N LEU A 122 -4.72 11.74 18.05
CA LEU A 122 -5.78 10.78 17.73
C LEU A 122 -6.94 11.42 16.94
N ARG A 123 -7.33 12.65 17.29
CA ARG A 123 -8.36 13.43 16.57
C ARG A 123 -8.07 13.67 15.09
N THR A 124 -6.81 13.61 14.68
CA THR A 124 -6.41 13.83 13.26
C THR A 124 -6.88 12.71 12.35
N TRP A 125 -7.03 11.50 12.89
CA TRP A 125 -7.56 10.35 12.18
C TRP A 125 -9.04 10.50 11.84
N ALA A 126 -9.80 11.23 12.67
CA ALA A 126 -11.26 11.35 12.54
C ALA A 126 -11.69 11.84 11.16
N GLY A 127 -12.72 11.20 10.61
CA GLY A 127 -13.42 11.68 9.43
C GLY A 127 -13.66 10.60 8.39
N ARG A 128 -14.26 11.03 7.29
CA ARG A 128 -14.52 10.18 6.12
C ARG A 128 -13.43 10.39 5.09
N TRP A 129 -12.93 9.29 4.56
CA TRP A 129 -11.87 9.22 3.54
C TRP A 129 -12.41 8.53 2.30
N ARG A 130 -12.11 9.06 1.11
CA ARG A 130 -12.66 8.55 -0.15
C ARG A 130 -11.60 8.32 -1.21
N ARG A 131 -11.82 7.26 -2.01
CA ARG A 131 -11.07 6.92 -3.21
C ARG A 131 -12.07 6.41 -4.27
N GLY A 132 -12.46 7.26 -5.21
CA GLY A 132 -13.58 6.94 -6.10
C GLY A 132 -14.86 6.67 -5.28
N ASP A 133 -15.43 5.48 -5.45
CA ASP A 133 -16.62 5.05 -4.71
C ASP A 133 -16.29 4.45 -3.33
N ASP A 134 -15.05 4.02 -3.12
CA ASP A 134 -14.65 3.41 -1.86
C ASP A 134 -14.58 4.45 -0.74
N THR A 135 -15.01 4.04 0.44
CA THR A 135 -15.03 4.90 1.63
C THR A 135 -14.41 4.22 2.83
N LEU A 136 -13.76 5.01 3.67
CA LEU A 136 -13.31 4.64 5.01
C LEU A 136 -13.78 5.71 5.98
N GLN A 137 -14.48 5.32 7.03
CA GLN A 137 -14.83 6.17 8.17
C GLN A 137 -13.91 5.82 9.34
N LEU A 138 -13.10 6.77 9.78
CA LEU A 138 -12.23 6.60 10.94
C LEU A 138 -12.81 7.36 12.14
N ILE A 139 -12.97 6.65 13.26
CA ILE A 139 -13.60 7.16 14.48
C ILE A 139 -12.64 6.95 15.65
N PRO A 140 -12.02 8.04 16.17
CA PRO A 140 -11.25 7.97 17.41
C PRO A 140 -12.14 7.63 18.60
N ASN A 141 -11.66 6.72 19.46
CA ASN A 141 -12.34 6.28 20.67
C ASN A 141 -11.68 6.87 21.93
N GLY A 142 -12.42 6.89 23.03
CA GLY A 142 -11.92 7.40 24.30
C GLY A 142 -10.82 6.53 24.95
N ASP A 143 -10.63 5.31 24.48
CA ASP A 143 -9.63 4.36 24.95
C ASP A 143 -8.29 4.44 24.18
N GLY A 144 -8.10 5.43 23.33
CA GLY A 144 -6.89 5.61 22.52
C GLY A 144 -6.87 4.82 21.22
N THR A 145 -7.92 4.07 20.91
CA THR A 145 -8.04 3.34 19.64
C THR A 145 -8.75 4.18 18.57
N VAL A 146 -8.66 3.72 17.31
CA VAL A 146 -9.43 4.20 16.17
C VAL A 146 -10.22 3.04 15.59
N THR A 147 -11.53 3.20 15.46
CA THR A 147 -12.40 2.30 14.70
C THR A 147 -12.34 2.69 13.22
N MET A 148 -12.12 1.71 12.36
CA MET A 148 -12.20 1.83 10.91
C MET A 148 -13.44 1.08 10.44
N ASN A 149 -14.35 1.79 9.74
CA ASN A 149 -15.45 1.20 8.99
C ASN A 149 -15.26 1.55 7.51
N GLY A 150 -15.43 0.61 6.62
CA GLY A 150 -15.21 0.85 5.20
C GLY A 150 -16.04 0.00 4.28
N ASP A 151 -16.32 0.58 3.10
CA ASP A 151 -16.97 -0.08 1.98
C ASP A 151 -16.12 0.09 0.73
N ALA A 152 -15.94 -0.99 -0.03
CA ALA A 152 -15.20 -1.00 -1.28
C ALA A 152 -15.97 -1.77 -2.36
N TYR A 153 -15.74 -1.39 -3.62
CA TYR A 153 -16.51 -1.88 -4.75
C TYR A 153 -15.59 -2.24 -5.92
N TRP A 154 -16.01 -3.24 -6.71
CA TRP A 154 -15.35 -3.54 -7.97
C TRP A 154 -16.39 -3.93 -9.06
N PRO A 155 -16.34 -3.29 -10.25
CA PRO A 155 -15.43 -2.22 -10.71
C PRO A 155 -15.78 -0.83 -10.16
N SER A 156 -16.99 -0.60 -9.68
CA SER A 156 -17.52 0.64 -9.07
C SER A 156 -18.75 0.31 -8.24
N ALA A 157 -19.28 1.27 -7.45
CA ALA A 157 -20.52 1.08 -6.69
C ALA A 157 -21.75 0.88 -7.59
N ASN A 158 -21.74 1.49 -8.79
CA ASN A 158 -22.82 1.41 -9.77
C ASN A 158 -22.26 1.01 -11.14
N PRO A 159 -21.90 -0.26 -11.35
CA PRO A 159 -21.42 -0.72 -12.64
C PRO A 159 -22.56 -0.75 -13.67
N ASP A 160 -22.20 -0.63 -14.95
CA ASP A 160 -23.17 -0.75 -16.04
C ASP A 160 -23.90 -2.11 -15.99
N PRO A 161 -25.24 -2.12 -15.85
CA PRO A 161 -26.02 -3.35 -15.76
C PRO A 161 -25.91 -4.25 -17.00
N GLN A 162 -25.56 -3.70 -18.16
CA GLN A 162 -25.38 -4.50 -19.39
C GLN A 162 -24.11 -5.35 -19.31
N THR A 163 -23.06 -4.83 -18.68
CA THR A 163 -21.79 -5.55 -18.52
C THR A 163 -21.70 -6.30 -17.20
N ARG A 164 -22.45 -5.87 -16.19
CA ARG A 164 -22.48 -6.45 -14.83
C ARG A 164 -23.91 -6.56 -14.29
N PRO A 165 -24.74 -7.47 -14.82
CA PRO A 165 -26.14 -7.62 -14.40
C PRO A 165 -26.29 -8.03 -12.93
N SER A 166 -25.29 -8.68 -12.34
CA SER A 166 -25.26 -9.05 -10.91
C SER A 166 -24.82 -7.91 -9.98
N GLY A 167 -24.55 -6.73 -10.52
CA GLY A 167 -24.01 -5.62 -9.73
C GLY A 167 -22.52 -5.75 -9.39
N PRO A 168 -22.00 -4.92 -8.47
CA PRO A 168 -20.60 -4.92 -8.09
C PRO A 168 -20.24 -6.11 -7.18
N ASN A 169 -18.97 -6.49 -7.18
CA ASN A 169 -18.40 -7.20 -6.03
C ASN A 169 -18.24 -6.22 -4.88
N LEU A 170 -18.56 -6.66 -3.68
CA LEU A 170 -18.58 -5.86 -2.47
C LEU A 170 -17.48 -6.30 -1.51
N GLY A 171 -16.94 -5.35 -0.76
CA GLY A 171 -16.09 -5.59 0.37
C GLY A 171 -16.38 -4.61 1.48
N SER A 172 -16.16 -5.06 2.70
CA SER A 172 -16.29 -4.24 3.90
C SER A 172 -15.14 -4.48 4.86
N VAL A 173 -14.92 -3.53 5.76
CA VAL A 173 -14.03 -3.69 6.91
C VAL A 173 -14.65 -2.99 8.11
N THR A 174 -14.69 -3.70 9.26
CA THR A 174 -15.05 -3.12 10.55
C THR A 174 -14.10 -3.67 11.60
N ALA A 175 -13.13 -2.86 12.01
CA ALA A 175 -12.12 -3.26 12.98
C ALA A 175 -11.57 -2.04 13.73
N ARG A 176 -10.90 -2.27 14.85
CA ARG A 176 -10.29 -1.19 15.65
C ARG A 176 -8.93 -1.58 16.19
N ASN A 177 -8.06 -0.58 16.32
CA ASN A 177 -6.76 -0.72 16.98
C ASN A 177 -6.24 0.65 17.43
N ALA A 178 -5.20 0.67 18.26
CA ALA A 178 -4.45 1.88 18.59
C ALA A 178 -3.46 2.21 17.46
N PRO A 179 -3.41 3.47 16.97
CA PRO A 179 -2.42 3.88 15.99
C PRO A 179 -1.03 4.03 16.62
N GLU A 180 0.00 3.68 15.87
CA GLU A 180 1.40 3.91 16.18
C GLU A 180 1.93 5.07 15.33
N GLY A 181 2.10 6.26 15.92
CA GLY A 181 2.48 7.45 15.18
C GLY A 181 1.46 7.78 14.08
N ASN A 182 1.89 7.72 12.82
CA ASN A 182 1.02 7.94 11.66
C ASN A 182 0.52 6.64 11.01
N ARG A 183 0.69 5.47 11.67
CA ARG A 183 0.29 4.15 11.18
C ARG A 183 -0.85 3.58 12.02
N LEU A 184 -1.89 3.13 11.36
CA LEU A 184 -2.97 2.33 11.94
C LEU A 184 -3.02 1.00 11.22
N GLU A 185 -3.03 -0.09 11.97
CA GLU A 185 -3.18 -1.44 11.48
C GLU A 185 -4.39 -2.08 12.15
N VAL A 186 -5.34 -2.53 11.35
CA VAL A 186 -6.57 -3.17 11.85
C VAL A 186 -6.74 -4.54 11.21
N SER A 187 -7.35 -5.46 11.96
CA SER A 187 -7.71 -6.79 11.49
C SER A 187 -9.09 -7.15 11.99
N GLU A 188 -9.92 -7.67 11.11
CA GLU A 188 -11.20 -8.28 11.51
C GLU A 188 -10.92 -9.63 12.15
N ASN A 189 -10.88 -9.67 13.47
CA ASN A 189 -10.77 -10.93 14.19
C ASN A 189 -12.15 -11.58 14.30
N SER A 190 -12.35 -12.63 13.55
CA SER A 190 -13.52 -13.52 13.70
C SER A 190 -13.27 -14.60 14.76
N GLY A 191 -13.07 -14.20 16.04
CA GLY A 191 -12.99 -15.15 17.17
C GLY A 191 -11.58 -15.48 17.66
N MET A 192 -11.44 -16.54 18.48
CA MET A 192 -10.25 -16.90 19.26
C MET A 192 -9.04 -17.40 18.45
N TYR A 193 -9.16 -17.55 17.14
CA TYR A 193 -8.08 -18.01 16.28
C TYR A 193 -7.71 -16.90 15.29
N GLU A 194 -6.41 -16.67 15.13
CA GLU A 194 -5.88 -15.82 14.09
C GLU A 194 -6.26 -16.41 12.71
N ASN A 195 -7.30 -15.86 12.10
CA ASN A 195 -7.78 -16.35 10.82
C ASN A 195 -6.89 -15.79 9.71
N GLU A 196 -6.17 -16.65 9.00
CA GLU A 196 -5.34 -16.27 7.85
C GLU A 196 -6.14 -15.58 6.74
N HIS A 197 -7.46 -15.81 6.71
CA HIS A 197 -8.40 -15.19 5.77
C HIS A 197 -9.01 -13.87 6.28
N ALA A 198 -8.68 -13.44 7.51
CA ALA A 198 -9.19 -12.18 8.04
C ALA A 198 -8.79 -10.99 7.15
N CYS A 199 -9.71 -10.05 6.98
CA CYS A 199 -9.40 -8.76 6.37
C CYS A 199 -8.41 -8.01 7.25
N LYS A 200 -7.24 -7.67 6.69
CA LYS A 200 -6.21 -6.86 7.36
C LYS A 200 -5.96 -5.60 6.54
N VAL A 201 -6.03 -4.45 7.19
CA VAL A 201 -5.83 -3.15 6.56
C VAL A 201 -4.78 -2.36 7.32
N THR A 202 -3.78 -1.85 6.61
CA THR A 202 -2.82 -0.87 7.12
C THR A 202 -3.12 0.48 6.49
N ALA A 203 -3.24 1.51 7.30
CA ALA A 203 -3.42 2.90 6.88
C ALA A 203 -2.27 3.78 7.40
N ARG A 204 -1.78 4.70 6.57
CA ARG A 204 -0.78 5.70 6.95
C ARG A 204 -1.28 7.10 6.65
N LEU A 205 -1.33 7.91 7.70
CA LEU A 205 -1.82 9.28 7.63
C LEU A 205 -0.68 10.25 7.23
N LEU A 206 -0.90 10.99 6.15
CA LEU A 206 0.05 11.98 5.60
C LEU A 206 -0.70 13.30 5.33
N GLY A 207 -0.90 14.11 6.36
CA GLY A 207 -1.73 15.32 6.25
C GLY A 207 -3.19 14.99 5.95
N ASP A 208 -3.68 15.44 4.81
CA ASP A 208 -5.05 15.21 4.29
C ASP A 208 -5.15 13.97 3.39
N LEU A 209 -4.09 13.18 3.32
CA LEU A 209 -4.01 11.94 2.56
C LEU A 209 -3.90 10.74 3.49
N LEU A 210 -4.54 9.64 3.11
CA LEU A 210 -4.43 8.35 3.77
C LEU A 210 -3.96 7.30 2.74
N VAL A 211 -2.78 6.75 2.94
CA VAL A 211 -2.25 5.64 2.13
C VAL A 211 -2.69 4.34 2.77
N VAL A 212 -3.44 3.54 2.05
CA VAL A 212 -4.04 2.30 2.55
C VAL A 212 -3.53 1.11 1.75
N ALA A 213 -3.21 0.03 2.44
CA ALA A 213 -2.91 -1.28 1.88
C ALA A 213 -3.73 -2.34 2.62
N ASP A 214 -4.31 -3.28 1.90
CA ASP A 214 -4.99 -4.42 2.46
C ASP A 214 -4.35 -5.75 2.02
N ASN A 215 -4.72 -6.85 2.67
CA ASN A 215 -4.26 -8.19 2.33
C ASN A 215 -5.11 -8.88 1.25
N ARG A 216 -6.01 -8.16 0.57
CA ARG A 216 -6.96 -8.64 -0.44
C ARG A 216 -7.99 -9.67 0.04
N ASN A 217 -8.15 -9.81 1.34
CA ASN A 217 -9.17 -10.66 1.97
C ASN A 217 -10.38 -9.84 2.47
N CYS A 218 -10.53 -8.60 2.02
CA CYS A 218 -11.55 -7.67 2.52
C CYS A 218 -12.83 -7.66 1.67
N GLY A 219 -13.05 -8.66 0.82
CA GLY A 219 -14.26 -8.72 0.00
C GLY A 219 -14.20 -9.71 -1.15
N GLY A 220 -15.13 -9.58 -2.08
CA GLY A 220 -15.21 -10.42 -3.26
C GLY A 220 -14.06 -10.21 -4.24
N ASN A 221 -14.09 -10.95 -5.36
CA ASN A 221 -13.03 -10.92 -6.37
C ASN A 221 -12.72 -9.48 -6.84
N ASN A 222 -11.42 -9.13 -6.84
CA ASN A 222 -10.89 -7.83 -7.24
C ASN A 222 -11.26 -6.65 -6.34
N VAL A 223 -11.99 -6.86 -5.26
CA VAL A 223 -12.25 -5.80 -4.27
C VAL A 223 -10.98 -5.58 -3.44
N SER A 224 -10.64 -4.32 -3.21
CA SER A 224 -9.48 -3.96 -2.38
C SER A 224 -9.59 -2.52 -1.87
N PHE A 225 -9.28 -2.32 -0.61
CA PHE A 225 -9.13 -0.99 -0.02
C PHE A 225 -7.78 -0.34 -0.36
N THR A 226 -6.88 -1.07 -1.02
CA THR A 226 -5.54 -0.56 -1.36
C THR A 226 -5.60 0.66 -2.26
N GLY A 227 -5.02 1.79 -1.81
CA GLY A 227 -4.98 3.02 -2.58
C GLY A 227 -4.64 4.24 -1.74
N VAL A 228 -4.76 5.41 -2.36
CA VAL A 228 -4.59 6.70 -1.69
C VAL A 228 -5.95 7.39 -1.59
N TYR A 229 -6.37 7.63 -0.38
CA TYR A 229 -7.65 8.27 -0.04
C TYR A 229 -7.43 9.74 0.31
N ARG A 230 -8.43 10.56 0.02
CA ARG A 230 -8.52 11.94 0.47
C ARG A 230 -9.58 12.10 1.54
N LYS A 231 -9.30 12.97 2.49
CA LYS A 231 -10.30 13.35 3.49
C LYS A 231 -11.45 14.07 2.79
N SER A 232 -12.68 13.60 3.03
CA SER A 232 -13.88 14.30 2.58
C SER A 232 -14.20 15.46 3.54
N PRO A 233 -14.75 16.55 3.02
CA PRO A 233 -15.30 17.63 3.86
C PRO A 233 -16.37 17.14 4.81
#